data_767ffbb0e2428db37d7adabadf16b1ed
#
_entry.id   767ffbb0e2428db37d7adabadf16b1ed
#
_cell.length_a   1.000
_cell.length_b   1.000
_cell.length_c   1.000
_cell.angle_alpha   90.00
_cell.angle_beta   90.00
_cell.angle_gamma   90.00
#
_symmetry.space_group_name_H-M   'P 1'
#
loop_
_entity.id
_entity.type
_entity.pdbx_description
1 polymer ?
#
loop_
_entity_poly.entity_id
_entity_poly.type
_entity_poly.pdbx_seq_one_letter_code
_entity_poly.pdbx_strand_id
1 'polypeptide(L)'
;EEIILSDKIFGIKLHQQVIYDVINQQRAAKRLGNHKTKNRSEVSGGGRKPWAQKGTGRSRQGTIRSPIWRGGGHTFALKKRDYHFKINAKIRKLAFYSALSWHFRNNSLIVLDSLDLQTSKTKEF
;
A
#
# COMPACT_ATOMS: atom_id res chain seq x y z
N GLU A 1 18.91 38.27 -0.31
CA GLU A 1 19.65 37.85 -1.51
C GLU A 1 18.67 37.31 -2.54
N GLU A 2 18.82 37.63 -3.82
CA GLU A 2 18.00 37.07 -4.89
C GLU A 2 18.60 35.75 -5.36
N ILE A 3 17.78 34.71 -5.39
CA ILE A 3 18.18 33.37 -5.84
C ILE A 3 17.52 33.10 -7.19
N ILE A 4 18.33 32.83 -8.22
CA ILE A 4 17.84 32.48 -9.55
C ILE A 4 17.49 30.99 -9.59
N LEU A 5 16.21 30.68 -9.75
CA LEU A 5 15.71 29.31 -9.86
C LEU A 5 15.55 28.90 -11.33
N SER A 6 15.82 27.62 -11.63
CA SER A 6 15.72 27.10 -13.01
C SER A 6 14.28 26.87 -13.43
N ASP A 7 13.86 27.47 -14.56
CA ASP A 7 12.51 27.26 -15.13
C ASP A 7 12.20 25.80 -15.51
N LYS A 8 13.24 25.02 -15.81
CA LYS A 8 13.09 23.58 -16.09
C LYS A 8 12.51 22.79 -14.92
N ILE A 9 12.65 23.31 -13.69
CA ILE A 9 12.17 22.66 -12.47
C ILE A 9 10.95 23.42 -11.91
N PHE A 10 11.04 24.74 -11.81
CA PHE A 10 10.05 25.58 -11.13
C PHE A 10 9.02 26.23 -12.08
N GLY A 11 9.27 26.18 -13.40
CA GLY A 11 8.35 26.68 -14.43
C GLY A 11 7.32 25.66 -14.94
N ILE A 12 7.32 24.43 -14.45
CA ILE A 12 6.49 23.34 -14.97
C ILE A 12 5.01 23.54 -14.61
N LYS A 13 4.13 23.24 -15.58
CA LYS A 13 2.68 23.22 -15.37
C LYS A 13 2.29 22.16 -14.35
N LEU A 14 1.28 22.44 -13.54
CA LEU A 14 0.77 21.49 -12.56
C LEU A 14 0.12 20.27 -13.23
N HIS A 15 0.66 19.09 -12.94
CA HIS A 15 0.15 17.77 -13.38
C HIS A 15 -0.42 16.99 -12.21
N GLN A 16 -1.63 17.33 -11.78
CA GLN A 16 -2.28 16.73 -10.60
C GLN A 16 -2.37 15.20 -10.67
N GLN A 17 -2.75 14.65 -11.83
CA GLN A 17 -2.87 13.20 -11.99
C GLN A 17 -1.55 12.48 -11.77
N VAL A 18 -0.46 13.03 -12.29
CA VAL A 18 0.88 12.44 -12.16
C VAL A 18 1.35 12.45 -10.70
N ILE A 19 1.07 13.53 -9.97
CA ILE A 19 1.35 13.62 -8.53
C ILE A 19 0.52 12.59 -7.76
N TYR A 20 -0.77 12.48 -8.06
CA TYR A 20 -1.67 11.52 -7.45
C TYR A 20 -1.19 10.07 -7.64
N ASP A 21 -0.78 9.70 -8.85
CA ASP A 21 -0.29 8.35 -9.16
C ASP A 21 0.98 8.01 -8.37
N VAL A 22 1.92 8.97 -8.24
CA VAL A 22 3.14 8.77 -7.45
C VAL A 22 2.83 8.65 -5.95
N ILE A 23 1.92 9.47 -5.42
CA ILE A 23 1.50 9.37 -4.01
C ILE A 23 0.85 8.00 -3.74
N ASN A 24 -0.03 7.53 -4.64
CA ASN A 24 -0.66 6.22 -4.50
C ASN A 24 0.36 5.08 -4.54
N GLN A 25 1.37 5.18 -5.41
CA GLN A 25 2.46 4.21 -5.45
C GLN A 25 3.25 4.19 -4.13
N GLN A 26 3.58 5.35 -3.58
CA GLN A 26 4.28 5.44 -2.30
C GLN A 26 3.44 4.87 -1.14
N ARG A 27 2.14 5.18 -1.11
CA ARG A 27 1.21 4.63 -0.12
C ARG A 27 1.07 3.11 -0.25
N ALA A 28 0.97 2.62 -1.47
CA ALA A 28 0.91 1.19 -1.74
C ALA A 28 2.20 0.46 -1.33
N ALA A 29 3.37 1.05 -1.60
CA ALA A 29 4.66 0.50 -1.19
C ALA A 29 4.86 0.41 0.34
N LYS A 30 4.19 1.29 1.10
CA LYS A 30 4.22 1.25 2.58
C LYS A 30 3.33 0.16 3.18
N ARG A 31 2.43 -0.45 2.38
CA ARG A 31 1.53 -1.51 2.89
C ARG A 31 2.27 -2.82 3.05
N LEU A 32 2.26 -3.36 4.26
CA LEU A 32 2.95 -4.62 4.58
C LEU A 32 2.29 -5.87 3.96
N GLY A 33 0.99 -5.83 3.68
CA GLY A 33 0.27 -6.95 3.08
C GLY A 33 0.27 -8.25 3.90
N ASN A 34 0.46 -8.19 5.21
CA ASN A 34 0.64 -9.34 6.09
C ASN A 34 -0.64 -10.11 6.43
N HIS A 35 -1.80 -9.62 5.94
CA HIS A 35 -3.07 -10.26 6.22
C HIS A 35 -3.15 -11.64 5.56
N LYS A 36 -3.65 -12.61 6.33
CA LYS A 36 -3.88 -13.96 5.86
C LYS A 36 -5.05 -14.59 6.62
N THR A 37 -5.94 -15.28 5.91
CA THR A 37 -6.95 -16.15 6.50
C THR A 37 -6.68 -17.58 6.09
N LYS A 38 -7.09 -18.55 6.93
CA LYS A 38 -6.89 -19.96 6.67
C LYS A 38 -7.93 -20.50 5.70
N ASN A 39 -7.50 -21.19 4.66
CA ASN A 39 -8.37 -21.97 3.79
C ASN A 39 -8.67 -23.34 4.43
N ARG A 40 -9.54 -24.14 3.81
CA ARG A 40 -9.95 -25.45 4.35
C ARG A 40 -8.79 -26.44 4.58
N SER A 41 -7.69 -26.30 3.85
CA SER A 41 -6.50 -27.16 3.99
C SER A 41 -5.59 -26.72 5.13
N GLU A 42 -5.66 -25.45 5.52
CA GLU A 42 -4.82 -24.85 6.57
C GLU A 42 -5.49 -24.87 7.95
N VAL A 43 -6.81 -25.08 7.99
CA VAL A 43 -7.54 -25.21 9.27
C VAL A 43 -7.27 -26.59 9.84
N SER A 44 -6.84 -26.65 11.11
CA SER A 44 -6.56 -27.92 11.81
C SER A 44 -7.79 -28.80 11.91
N GLY A 45 -7.62 -30.11 11.76
CA GLY A 45 -8.67 -31.14 11.88
C GLY A 45 -9.31 -31.49 10.53
N GLY A 46 -10.40 -32.26 10.58
CA GLY A 46 -11.21 -32.61 9.40
C GLY A 46 -10.69 -33.76 8.54
N GLY A 47 -9.69 -34.52 8.99
CA GLY A 47 -9.14 -35.66 8.24
C GLY A 47 -10.12 -36.86 8.14
N ARG A 48 -11.15 -36.89 8.98
CA ARG A 48 -12.18 -37.94 8.97
C ARG A 48 -13.48 -37.44 8.35
N LYS A 49 -14.12 -38.28 7.53
CA LYS A 49 -15.45 -38.01 7.01
C LYS A 49 -16.46 -37.99 8.17
N PRO A 50 -17.34 -36.95 8.29
CA PRO A 50 -18.24 -36.79 9.44
C PRO A 50 -19.24 -37.94 9.60
N TRP A 51 -19.75 -38.48 8.50
CA TRP A 51 -20.70 -39.63 8.48
C TRP A 51 -20.66 -40.36 7.12
N ALA A 52 -21.32 -41.51 7.05
CA ALA A 52 -21.38 -42.32 5.84
C ALA A 52 -22.03 -41.55 4.67
N GLN A 53 -21.66 -41.92 3.44
CA GLN A 53 -22.12 -41.27 2.21
C GLN A 53 -23.62 -41.39 1.98
N LYS A 54 -24.24 -42.49 2.47
CA LYS A 54 -25.66 -42.83 2.33
C LYS A 54 -26.20 -43.40 3.64
N GLY A 55 -27.52 -43.44 3.82
CA GLY A 55 -28.17 -44.09 4.96
C GLY A 55 -28.32 -43.23 6.21
N THR A 56 -27.88 -41.99 6.23
CA THR A 56 -27.94 -41.12 7.43
C THR A 56 -29.05 -40.07 7.39
N GLY A 57 -29.75 -39.88 6.25
CA GLY A 57 -30.74 -38.83 6.06
C GLY A 57 -30.17 -37.41 6.08
N ARG A 58 -28.85 -37.25 6.23
CA ARG A 58 -28.15 -35.98 6.28
C ARG A 58 -27.53 -35.62 4.93
N SER A 59 -27.23 -34.33 4.73
CA SER A 59 -26.50 -33.88 3.55
C SER A 59 -25.11 -34.51 3.46
N ARG A 60 -24.66 -34.81 2.26
CA ARG A 60 -23.35 -35.43 2.03
C ARG A 60 -22.25 -34.44 2.38
N GLN A 61 -21.30 -34.85 3.25
CA GLN A 61 -20.18 -34.01 3.68
C GLN A 61 -18.86 -34.78 3.59
N GLY A 62 -17.81 -34.14 3.09
CA GLY A 62 -16.47 -34.73 3.01
C GLY A 62 -15.60 -34.41 4.22
N THR A 63 -15.80 -33.22 4.78
CA THR A 63 -14.99 -32.70 5.91
C THR A 63 -15.78 -31.67 6.71
N ILE A 64 -15.51 -31.59 8.01
CA ILE A 64 -16.05 -30.57 8.92
C ILE A 64 -15.34 -29.21 8.73
N ARG A 65 -14.26 -29.16 7.95
CA ARG A 65 -13.50 -27.92 7.66
C ARG A 65 -13.90 -27.25 6.35
N SER A 66 -14.95 -27.75 5.70
CA SER A 66 -15.56 -27.10 4.54
C SER A 66 -16.02 -25.68 4.90
N PRO A 67 -15.97 -24.72 3.97
CA PRO A 67 -16.39 -23.32 4.21
C PRO A 67 -17.84 -23.16 4.66
N ILE A 68 -18.70 -24.14 4.38
CA ILE A 68 -20.10 -24.15 4.81
C ILE A 68 -20.30 -24.52 6.30
N TRP A 69 -19.23 -25.00 6.94
CA TRP A 69 -19.26 -25.40 8.34
C TRP A 69 -18.80 -24.26 9.24
N ARG A 70 -19.41 -24.15 10.42
CA ARG A 70 -18.93 -23.26 11.47
C ARG A 70 -17.54 -23.70 11.92
N GLY A 71 -16.57 -22.78 11.89
CA GLY A 71 -15.16 -23.10 12.15
C GLY A 71 -14.43 -23.76 10.97
N GLY A 72 -15.04 -23.85 9.79
CA GLY A 72 -14.38 -24.23 8.55
C GLY A 72 -13.48 -23.16 7.98
N GLY A 73 -12.77 -23.47 6.90
CA GLY A 73 -11.87 -22.53 6.21
C GLY A 73 -12.62 -21.52 5.34
N HIS A 74 -11.98 -20.42 5.01
CA HIS A 74 -12.52 -19.45 4.06
C HIS A 74 -12.34 -19.93 2.62
N THR A 75 -13.38 -19.78 1.78
CA THR A 75 -13.33 -20.19 0.35
C THR A 75 -12.33 -19.39 -0.42
N PHE A 76 -12.46 -18.07 -0.37
CA PHE A 76 -11.54 -17.10 -0.99
C PHE A 76 -10.70 -16.42 0.09
N ALA A 77 -9.85 -17.23 0.72
CA ALA A 77 -9.00 -16.80 1.81
C ALA A 77 -8.05 -15.68 1.37
N LEU A 78 -7.98 -14.63 2.15
CA LEU A 78 -6.98 -13.57 1.96
C LEU A 78 -5.58 -14.19 2.05
N LYS A 79 -4.69 -13.82 1.14
CA LYS A 79 -3.30 -14.26 1.11
C LYS A 79 -2.38 -13.06 1.31
N LYS A 80 -1.22 -13.30 1.88
CA LYS A 80 -0.13 -12.32 1.90
C LYS A 80 0.17 -11.91 0.46
N ARG A 81 0.26 -10.61 0.19
CA ARG A 81 0.63 -10.09 -1.12
C ARG A 81 1.41 -8.80 -1.01
N ASP A 82 2.24 -8.53 -1.98
CA ASP A 82 2.86 -7.25 -2.18
C ASP A 82 1.86 -6.31 -2.88
N TYR A 83 1.80 -5.07 -2.41
CA TYR A 83 1.00 -3.99 -2.99
C TYR A 83 1.83 -3.02 -3.82
N HIS A 84 3.14 -3.18 -3.82
CA HIS A 84 4.04 -2.34 -4.58
C HIS A 84 3.80 -2.48 -6.08
N PHE A 85 3.77 -1.35 -6.79
CA PHE A 85 3.77 -1.30 -8.24
C PHE A 85 4.79 -0.28 -8.74
N LYS A 86 5.33 -0.52 -9.93
CA LYS A 86 6.38 0.30 -10.51
C LYS A 86 5.79 1.48 -11.28
N ILE A 87 6.37 2.66 -11.10
CA ILE A 87 6.12 3.85 -11.92
C ILE A 87 7.41 4.19 -12.68
N ASN A 88 7.28 4.63 -13.94
CA ASN A 88 8.40 5.05 -14.77
C ASN A 88 9.16 6.21 -14.12
N ALA A 89 10.49 6.19 -14.20
CA ALA A 89 11.35 7.21 -13.61
C ALA A 89 11.05 8.63 -14.14
N LYS A 90 10.72 8.75 -15.43
CA LYS A 90 10.33 10.05 -16.05
C LYS A 90 9.06 10.62 -15.42
N ILE A 91 8.05 9.78 -15.16
CA ILE A 91 6.79 10.18 -14.50
C ILE A 91 7.06 10.64 -13.06
N ARG A 92 7.89 9.90 -12.32
CA ARG A 92 8.28 10.28 -10.95
C ARG A 92 8.99 11.62 -10.89
N LYS A 93 9.94 11.88 -11.82
CA LYS A 93 10.60 13.18 -11.92
C LYS A 93 9.62 14.30 -12.26
N LEU A 94 8.71 14.07 -13.22
CA LEU A 94 7.69 15.05 -13.59
C LEU A 94 6.76 15.39 -12.42
N ALA A 95 6.34 14.40 -11.64
CA ALA A 95 5.54 14.61 -10.42
C ALA A 95 6.26 15.50 -9.41
N PHE A 96 7.54 15.20 -9.16
CA PHE A 96 8.37 15.96 -8.22
C PHE A 96 8.54 17.42 -8.66
N TYR A 97 8.91 17.64 -9.91
CA TYR A 97 9.08 19.00 -10.44
C TYR A 97 7.76 19.77 -10.48
N SER A 98 6.68 19.11 -10.84
CA SER A 98 5.33 19.70 -10.82
C SER A 98 4.90 20.13 -9.41
N ALA A 99 5.22 19.33 -8.40
CA ALA A 99 4.96 19.67 -7.00
C ALA A 99 5.82 20.87 -6.54
N LEU A 100 7.11 20.89 -6.85
CA LEU A 100 7.99 22.03 -6.54
C LEU A 100 7.52 23.32 -7.20
N SER A 101 7.14 23.27 -8.49
CA SER A 101 6.61 24.43 -9.22
C SER A 101 5.32 24.96 -8.60
N TRP A 102 4.46 24.08 -8.09
CA TRP A 102 3.23 24.45 -7.41
C TRP A 102 3.51 25.15 -6.08
N HIS A 103 4.43 24.61 -5.27
CA HIS A 103 4.86 25.25 -4.01
C HIS A 103 5.52 26.59 -4.23
N PHE A 104 6.33 26.72 -5.26
CA PHE A 104 6.95 28.00 -5.64
C PHE A 104 5.89 29.07 -6.01
N ARG A 105 4.91 28.72 -6.85
CA ARG A 105 3.82 29.64 -7.24
C ARG A 105 2.93 30.09 -6.08
N ASN A 106 2.78 29.22 -5.08
CA ASN A 106 1.99 29.52 -3.89
C ASN A 106 2.80 30.16 -2.75
N ASN A 107 4.03 30.57 -3.00
CA ASN A 107 4.95 31.13 -2.00
C ASN A 107 5.08 30.27 -0.74
N SER A 108 4.98 28.96 -0.90
CA SER A 108 5.11 27.97 0.18
C SER A 108 6.46 27.25 0.17
N LEU A 109 7.42 27.75 -0.61
CA LEU A 109 8.79 27.26 -0.66
C LEU A 109 9.69 28.18 0.16
N ILE A 110 10.37 27.62 1.15
CA ILE A 110 11.35 28.32 1.98
C ILE A 110 12.73 27.80 1.60
N VAL A 111 13.63 28.69 1.25
CA VAL A 111 15.03 28.37 0.95
C VAL A 111 15.87 28.82 2.13
N LEU A 112 16.63 27.89 2.70
CA LEU A 112 17.54 28.14 3.81
C LEU A 112 18.98 28.15 3.30
N ASP A 113 19.76 29.09 3.77
CA ASP A 113 21.19 29.20 3.44
C ASP A 113 22.00 28.14 4.21
N SER A 114 21.78 28.03 5.51
CA SER A 114 22.38 26.99 6.34
C SER A 114 21.37 26.40 7.33
N LEU A 115 21.61 25.19 7.77
CA LEU A 115 20.82 24.49 8.80
C LEU A 115 21.75 24.02 9.91
N ASP A 116 22.42 24.97 10.57
CA ASP A 116 23.33 24.69 11.66
C ASP A 116 22.59 24.62 12.99
N LEU A 117 22.36 23.41 13.47
CA LEU A 117 21.78 23.15 14.79
C LEU A 117 22.91 22.89 15.80
N GLN A 118 22.87 23.60 16.91
CA GLN A 118 23.85 23.43 17.99
C GLN A 118 23.72 22.07 18.68
N THR A 119 22.52 21.48 18.65
CA THR A 119 22.24 20.16 19.21
C THR A 119 21.39 19.33 18.26
N SER A 120 21.50 17.99 18.36
CA SER A 120 20.71 17.05 17.56
C SER A 120 19.29 16.80 18.11
N LYS A 121 18.83 17.60 19.05
CA LYS A 121 17.52 17.44 19.71
C LYS A 121 16.41 18.05 18.85
N THR A 122 15.40 17.26 18.53
CA THR A 122 14.22 17.69 17.74
C THR A 122 13.40 18.81 18.41
N LYS A 123 13.59 19.05 19.72
CA LYS A 123 12.93 20.14 20.46
C LYS A 123 13.47 21.53 20.06
N GLU A 124 14.68 21.60 19.54
CA GLU A 124 15.36 22.85 19.13
C GLU A 124 15.20 23.14 17.64
N PHE A 125 14.52 22.28 16.92
CA PHE A 125 14.13 22.45 15.52
C PHE A 125 12.72 23.04 15.44
#